data_8d8c34c247e5cff55b72e2eae0f73e5e
#
_entry.id   8d8c34c247e5cff55b72e2eae0f73e5e
#
_cell.length_a   1.000
_cell.length_b   1.000
_cell.length_c   1.000
_cell.angle_alpha   90.00
_cell.angle_beta   90.00
_cell.angle_gamma   90.00
#
_symmetry.space_group_name_H-M   'P 1'
#
loop_
_entity.id
_entity.type
_entity.pdbx_description
1 polymer ?
#
loop_
_entity_poly.entity_id
_entity_poly.type
_entity_poly.pdbx_seq_one_letter_code
_entity_poly.pdbx_strand_id
1 'polypeptide(L)'
;MLKEVLVVEGKMDTVAIKKALDAETIETGGFTLAPYTLKKIQSAYEKRGIIILTDPDGAGERIRRFLTERFPRAGQAFVPKLYATANNDVGIEQASPEA
;
A
#
# COMPACT_ATOMS: atom_id res chain seq x y z
N MET A 1 -12.93 9.00 6.30
CA MET A 1 -11.82 8.05 6.29
C MET A 1 -12.02 6.99 5.24
N LEU A 2 -10.96 6.59 4.57
CA LEU A 2 -11.06 5.56 3.56
C LEU A 2 -11.41 4.24 4.23
N LYS A 3 -12.33 3.51 3.65
CA LYS A 3 -12.76 2.25 4.24
C LYS A 3 -11.66 1.20 4.19
N GLU A 4 -11.00 1.08 3.05
CA GLU A 4 -9.96 0.07 2.89
C GLU A 4 -8.71 0.45 3.67
N VAL A 5 -7.96 -0.56 4.07
CA VAL A 5 -6.66 -0.36 4.71
C VAL A 5 -5.60 -0.45 3.63
N LEU A 6 -4.66 0.48 3.64
CA LEU A 6 -3.60 0.49 2.64
C LEU A 6 -2.44 -0.34 3.13
N VAL A 7 -1.99 -1.29 2.32
CA VAL A 7 -0.84 -2.13 2.65
C VAL A 7 0.35 -1.55 1.93
N VAL A 8 1.33 -1.07 2.69
CA VAL A 8 2.50 -0.37 2.15
C VAL A 8 3.77 -1.05 2.63
N GLU A 9 4.90 -0.62 2.10
CA GLU A 9 6.16 -1.30 2.41
C GLU A 9 6.77 -0.82 3.72
N GLY A 10 6.77 0.47 3.99
CA GLY A 10 7.44 0.98 5.15
C GLY A 10 6.86 2.24 5.72
N LYS A 11 7.53 2.73 6.76
CA LYS A 11 7.05 3.87 7.52
C LYS A 11 6.98 5.16 6.71
N MET A 12 7.91 5.33 5.80
CA MET A 12 7.89 6.53 4.98
C MET A 12 6.66 6.59 4.10
N ASP A 13 6.22 5.42 3.63
CA ASP A 13 5.01 5.35 2.83
C ASP A 13 3.81 5.74 3.68
N THR A 14 3.78 5.26 4.91
CA THR A 14 2.69 5.61 5.82
C THR A 14 2.64 7.12 6.05
N VAL A 15 3.80 7.72 6.26
CA VAL A 15 3.84 9.16 6.50
C VAL A 15 3.30 9.92 5.28
N ALA A 16 3.74 9.52 4.09
CA ALA A 16 3.30 10.18 2.87
C ALA A 16 1.80 10.03 2.66
N ILE A 17 1.30 8.83 2.90
CA ILE A 17 -0.12 8.56 2.73
C ILE A 17 -0.95 9.40 3.70
N LYS A 18 -0.53 9.47 4.94
CA LYS A 18 -1.33 10.16 5.93
C LYS A 18 -1.34 11.67 5.73
N LYS A 19 -0.39 12.20 4.99
CA LYS A 19 -0.45 13.60 4.61
C LYS A 19 -1.48 13.85 3.53
N ALA A 20 -1.74 12.87 2.69
CA ALA A 20 -2.63 13.03 1.56
C ALA A 20 -4.03 12.49 1.81
N LEU A 21 -4.16 11.49 2.64
CA LEU A 21 -5.43 10.80 2.84
C LEU A 21 -5.66 10.48 4.29
N ASP A 22 -6.93 10.42 4.66
CA ASP A 22 -7.32 9.93 5.97
C ASP A 22 -7.54 8.44 5.82
N ALA A 23 -6.51 7.65 6.02
CA ALA A 23 -6.55 6.22 5.81
C ALA A 23 -5.65 5.52 6.80
N GLU A 24 -5.95 4.25 7.05
CA GLU A 24 -5.10 3.42 7.90
C GLU A 24 -4.15 2.62 7.03
N THR A 25 -2.98 2.34 7.54
CA THR A 25 -1.98 1.58 6.79
C THR A 25 -1.48 0.40 7.60
N ILE A 26 -1.01 -0.63 6.89
CA ILE A 26 -0.27 -1.72 7.47
C ILE A 26 1.05 -1.79 6.72
N GLU A 27 2.15 -1.80 7.45
CA GLU A 27 3.49 -1.82 6.83
C GLU A 27 3.99 -3.24 6.78
N THR A 28 4.49 -3.66 5.63
CA THR A 28 4.99 -5.03 5.49
C THR A 28 6.39 -5.18 6.05
N GLY A 29 7.13 -4.10 6.13
CA GLY A 29 8.48 -4.18 6.67
C GLY A 29 9.47 -4.76 5.70
N GLY A 30 9.16 -4.72 4.43
CA GLY A 30 10.04 -5.25 3.41
C GLY A 30 9.47 -6.53 2.82
N PHE A 31 10.32 -7.32 2.17
CA PHE A 31 9.85 -8.47 1.45
C PHE A 31 9.44 -9.62 2.37
N THR A 32 10.16 -9.80 3.46
CA THR A 32 9.84 -10.90 4.36
C THR A 32 8.74 -10.47 5.33
N LEU A 33 7.58 -11.07 5.17
CA LEU A 33 6.44 -10.70 5.99
C LEU A 33 6.36 -11.56 7.24
N ALA A 34 6.26 -10.92 8.38
CA ALA A 34 6.09 -11.65 9.63
C ALA A 34 4.69 -12.26 9.67
N PRO A 35 4.56 -13.42 10.29
CA PRO A 35 3.22 -14.05 10.37
C PRO A 35 2.17 -13.17 10.99
N TYR A 36 2.51 -12.41 12.02
CA TYR A 36 1.49 -11.59 12.64
C TYR A 36 1.07 -10.42 11.73
N THR A 37 1.99 -9.96 10.87
CA THR A 37 1.63 -8.93 9.90
C THR A 37 0.65 -9.49 8.87
N LEU A 38 0.89 -10.73 8.43
CA LEU A 38 -0.04 -11.36 7.51
C LEU A 38 -1.41 -11.54 8.13
N LYS A 39 -1.46 -11.84 9.42
CA LYS A 39 -2.75 -11.97 10.09
C LYS A 39 -3.47 -10.63 10.17
N LYS A 40 -2.74 -9.57 10.39
CA LYS A 40 -3.36 -8.24 10.40
C LYS A 40 -3.93 -7.90 9.03
N ILE A 41 -3.18 -8.21 7.97
CA ILE A 41 -3.65 -7.95 6.63
C ILE A 41 -4.88 -8.80 6.33
N GLN A 42 -4.85 -10.06 6.71
CA GLN A 42 -5.98 -10.95 6.51
C GLN A 42 -7.23 -10.40 7.18
N SER A 43 -7.11 -9.96 8.41
CA SER A 43 -8.23 -9.43 9.15
C SER A 43 -8.79 -8.18 8.47
N ALA A 44 -7.91 -7.29 8.05
CA ALA A 44 -8.35 -6.08 7.36
C ALA A 44 -9.02 -6.42 6.04
N TYR A 45 -8.45 -7.38 5.32
CA TYR A 45 -9.00 -7.81 4.04
C TYR A 45 -10.43 -8.32 4.21
N GLU A 46 -10.67 -9.10 5.24
CA GLU A 46 -11.99 -9.67 5.46
C GLU A 46 -13.00 -8.65 5.94
N LYS A 47 -12.57 -7.72 6.76
CA LYS A 47 -13.50 -6.80 7.39
C LYS A 47 -13.68 -5.49 6.63
N ARG A 48 -12.63 -5.01 5.99
CA ARG A 48 -12.68 -3.69 5.39
C ARG A 48 -12.24 -3.68 3.94
N GLY A 49 -11.50 -4.67 3.52
CA GLY A 49 -10.85 -4.64 2.22
C GLY A 49 -9.49 -4.00 2.33
N ILE A 50 -8.60 -4.32 1.42
CA ILE A 50 -7.27 -3.73 1.42
C ILE A 50 -6.93 -3.24 0.03
N ILE A 51 -6.02 -2.28 -0.03
CA ILE A 51 -5.46 -1.80 -1.27
C ILE A 51 -3.95 -1.96 -1.13
N ILE A 52 -3.33 -2.66 -2.07
CA ILE A 52 -1.89 -2.86 -2.06
C ILE A 52 -1.25 -1.68 -2.76
N LEU A 53 -0.41 -0.97 -2.04
CA LEU A 53 0.22 0.25 -2.56
C LEU A 53 1.72 0.12 -2.37
N THR A 54 2.43 -0.22 -3.42
CA THR A 54 3.87 -0.44 -3.37
C THR A 54 4.55 0.32 -4.48
N ASP A 55 5.86 0.49 -4.33
CA ASP A 55 6.66 1.10 -5.39
C ASP A 55 6.69 0.17 -6.58
N PRO A 56 6.82 0.71 -7.76
CA PRO A 56 6.90 -0.12 -8.97
C PRO A 56 8.31 -0.68 -9.22
N ASP A 57 9.04 -1.00 -8.19
CA ASP A 57 10.38 -1.57 -8.35
C ASP A 57 10.33 -3.07 -8.08
N GLY A 58 11.47 -3.72 -8.15
CA GLY A 58 11.53 -5.18 -8.02
C GLY A 58 11.02 -5.70 -6.71
N ALA A 59 11.38 -5.04 -5.62
CA ALA A 59 10.94 -5.47 -4.30
C ALA A 59 9.44 -5.25 -4.14
N GLY A 60 8.95 -4.11 -4.57
CA GLY A 60 7.53 -3.80 -4.50
C GLY A 60 6.70 -4.76 -5.32
N GLU A 61 7.22 -5.15 -6.49
CA GLU A 61 6.52 -6.10 -7.34
C GLU A 61 6.43 -7.47 -6.70
N ARG A 62 7.46 -7.90 -6.01
CA ARG A 62 7.43 -9.21 -5.35
C ARG A 62 6.41 -9.23 -4.23
N ILE A 63 6.37 -8.18 -3.45
CA ILE A 63 5.42 -8.08 -2.36
C ILE A 63 4.01 -8.05 -2.92
N ARG A 64 3.80 -7.27 -3.97
CA ARG A 64 2.50 -7.16 -4.60
C ARG A 64 2.02 -8.49 -5.14
N ARG A 65 2.91 -9.22 -5.82
CA ARG A 65 2.54 -10.51 -6.37
C ARG A 65 2.15 -11.48 -5.28
N PHE A 66 2.94 -11.53 -4.21
CA PHE A 66 2.65 -12.42 -3.10
C PHE A 66 1.30 -12.09 -2.48
N LEU A 67 1.05 -10.83 -2.25
CA LEU A 67 -0.20 -10.42 -1.61
C LEU A 67 -1.39 -10.58 -2.53
N THR A 68 -1.22 -10.34 -3.82
CA THR A 68 -2.32 -10.49 -4.76
C THR A 68 -2.75 -11.94 -4.89
N GLU A 69 -1.81 -12.86 -4.84
CA GLU A 69 -2.16 -14.27 -4.89
C GLU A 69 -2.91 -14.69 -3.64
N ARG A 70 -2.55 -14.11 -2.51
CA ARG A 70 -3.17 -14.47 -1.26
C ARG A 70 -4.49 -13.75 -1.04
N PHE A 71 -4.60 -12.53 -1.55
CA PHE A 71 -5.79 -11.70 -1.36
C PHE A 71 -6.27 -11.19 -2.71
N PRO A 72 -6.90 -12.06 -3.50
CA PRO A 72 -7.20 -11.72 -4.89
C PRO A 72 -8.19 -10.58 -5.10
N ARG A 73 -8.96 -10.24 -4.09
CA ARG A 73 -9.88 -9.12 -4.25
C ARG A 73 -9.30 -7.80 -3.75
N ALA A 74 -8.02 -7.78 -3.42
CA ALA A 74 -7.37 -6.55 -2.99
C ALA A 74 -7.32 -5.56 -4.13
N GLY A 75 -7.49 -4.29 -3.79
CA GLY A 75 -7.27 -3.22 -4.76
C GLY A 75 -5.79 -3.05 -5.01
N GLN A 76 -5.46 -2.44 -6.14
CA GLN A 76 -4.07 -2.27 -6.55
C GLN A 76 -3.82 -0.81 -6.85
N ALA A 77 -2.73 -0.29 -6.32
CA ALA A 77 -2.32 1.07 -6.62
C ALA A 77 -0.80 1.11 -6.61
N PHE A 78 -0.22 2.10 -7.25
CA PHE A 78 1.22 2.23 -7.32
C PHE A 78 1.65 3.60 -6.84
N VAL A 79 2.78 3.65 -6.16
CA VAL A 79 3.38 4.91 -5.80
C VAL A 79 4.24 5.31 -6.97
N PRO A 80 3.93 6.38 -7.68
CA PRO A 80 4.73 6.77 -8.84
C PRO A 80 6.11 7.17 -8.41
N LYS A 81 7.08 6.84 -9.23
CA LYS A 81 8.44 7.23 -8.92
C LYS A 81 8.61 8.72 -8.87
N LEU A 82 7.84 9.40 -9.64
CA LEU A 82 7.89 10.83 -9.62
C LEU A 82 7.64 11.41 -8.29
N TYR A 83 6.88 10.69 -7.51
CA TYR A 83 6.55 11.15 -6.22
C TYR A 83 7.79 11.31 -5.38
N ALA A 84 8.79 10.50 -5.63
CA ALA A 84 9.99 10.59 -4.85
C ALA A 84 10.81 11.83 -5.20
N THR A 85 10.56 12.43 -6.31
CA THR A 85 11.28 13.62 -6.62
C THR A 85 10.48 14.77 -6.13
N ALA A 86 11.01 15.75 -6.03
CA ALA A 86 10.44 16.85 -5.51
C ALA A 86 9.10 17.14 -5.72
N ASN A 87 8.56 17.81 -5.40
CA ASN A 87 7.29 18.30 -5.59
C ASN A 87 6.38 17.44 -6.18
N ASN A 88 6.45 16.32 -6.10
CA ASN A 88 5.65 15.55 -6.70
C ASN A 88 4.45 15.20 -6.07
N ASP A 89 3.78 16.04 -5.51
CA ASP A 89 2.45 15.90 -5.10
C ASP A 89 1.63 15.45 -6.22
N VAL A 90 1.98 15.84 -7.39
CA VAL A 90 1.29 15.44 -8.56
C VAL A 90 1.22 13.95 -8.70
N GLY A 91 2.31 13.30 -8.38
CA GLY A 91 2.34 11.86 -8.46
C GLY A 91 1.34 11.21 -7.53
N ILE A 92 1.23 11.72 -6.34
CA ILE A 92 0.29 11.16 -5.38
C ILE A 92 -1.12 11.40 -5.82
N GLU A 93 -1.39 12.54 -6.33
CA GLU A 93 -2.74 12.83 -6.77
C GLU A 93 -3.18 11.90 -7.86
N GLN A 94 -2.28 11.56 -8.76
CA GLN A 94 -2.61 10.67 -9.83
C GLN A 94 -2.85 9.28 -9.35
N ALA A 95 -2.12 8.85 -8.36
CA ALA A 95 -2.31 7.52 -7.84
C ALA A 95 -3.58 7.44 -7.02
N SER A 96 -3.86 8.47 -6.28
CA SER A 96 -4.93 8.43 -5.34
C SER A 96 -6.31 8.41 -5.90
N PRO A 97 -6.67 9.29 -6.74
CA PRO A 97 -8.04 9.37 -7.19
C PRO A 97 -8.45 8.22 -8.03
N GLU A 98 -7.53 7.69 -8.77
CA GLU A 98 -7.88 6.60 -9.61
C GLU A 98 -7.65 5.32 -8.93
N ALA A 99 -6.94 5.31 -7.87
CA ALA A 99 -6.65 4.09 -7.17
C ALA A 99 -7.86 3.60 -6.35
#